data_7bdadda05f17a8f9d7892fbe31f27c6a
#
_entry.id   7bdadda05f17a8f9d7892fbe31f27c6a
#
_cell.length_a   1.000
_cell.length_b   1.000
_cell.length_c   1.000
_cell.angle_alpha   90.00
_cell.angle_beta   90.00
_cell.angle_gamma   90.00
#
_symmetry.space_group_name_H-M   'P 1'
#
loop_
_entity.id
_entity.type
_entity.pdbx_description
1 polymer ?
#
loop_
_entity_poly.entity_id
_entity_poly.type
_entity_poly.pdbx_seq_one_letter_code
_entity_poly.pdbx_strand_id
1 'polypeptide(L)'
;MAASISSRSLLDPKSLPDALKMLRDEGPLTPLAGCTDLYVSLNFGTLKESRFLNLWRLAALRGIGVRRNTLTIGALATHTDLIRSPLVRKRLPMLAAAAREIGGVQSQNRGTIGGNVANASPAGDTLPVLAAADAIVVLQSAAGTRRIPFTAFYTGYRQTVRQADELIVAFEIPPISGRQWFRKVGTRAAQAISKVVIAGVVGKQPRLAIGSVEPTVIRLPKTEESIARGVDVAESQRVLISEIAPIDDIRSTADYRRRVAANLLARMLSGD
;
A
#
# COMPACT_ATOMS: atom_id res chain seq x y z
N MET A 1 22.81 -10.04 20.51
CA MET A 1 22.12 -9.20 21.52
C MET A 1 21.37 -8.09 20.81
N ALA A 2 20.08 -7.91 21.06
CA ALA A 2 19.36 -6.77 20.52
C ALA A 2 19.97 -5.47 21.07
N ALA A 3 20.26 -4.50 20.18
CA ALA A 3 20.78 -3.20 20.62
C ALA A 3 19.78 -2.55 21.58
N SER A 4 20.28 -2.05 22.72
CA SER A 4 19.45 -1.38 23.72
C SER A 4 18.66 -0.21 23.11
N ILE A 5 17.42 0.02 23.55
CA ILE A 5 16.62 1.19 23.17
C ILE A 5 17.36 2.49 23.53
N SER A 6 18.15 2.50 24.60
CA SER A 6 18.95 3.64 25.05
C SER A 6 20.04 4.10 24.06
N SER A 7 20.43 3.25 23.10
CA SER A 7 21.38 3.62 22.04
C SER A 7 20.73 4.27 20.81
N ARG A 8 19.42 4.48 20.82
CA ARG A 8 18.65 5.03 19.69
C ARG A 8 18.25 6.47 19.98
N SER A 9 18.28 7.30 18.93
CA SER A 9 17.89 8.70 19.02
C SER A 9 16.64 8.99 18.17
N LEU A 10 15.80 9.89 18.70
CA LEU A 10 14.57 10.32 18.05
C LEU A 10 14.62 11.85 17.89
N LEU A 11 14.48 12.32 16.65
CA LEU A 11 14.39 13.73 16.31
C LEU A 11 12.91 14.09 16.13
N ASP A 12 12.49 15.18 16.79
CA ASP A 12 11.10 15.67 16.77
C ASP A 12 10.99 16.98 15.96
N PRO A 13 10.69 16.91 14.66
CA PRO A 13 10.52 18.13 13.84
C PRO A 13 9.23 18.87 14.23
N LYS A 14 9.29 20.20 14.19
CA LYS A 14 8.16 21.09 14.51
C LYS A 14 7.18 21.25 13.35
N SER A 15 7.63 21.00 12.13
CA SER A 15 6.85 21.17 10.90
C SER A 15 7.35 20.25 9.78
N LEU A 16 6.60 20.13 8.68
CA LEU A 16 7.07 19.39 7.51
C LEU A 16 8.34 20.00 6.89
N PRO A 17 8.47 21.33 6.68
CA PRO A 17 9.72 21.92 6.24
C PRO A 17 10.90 21.61 7.15
N ASP A 18 10.70 21.61 8.47
CA ASP A 18 11.71 21.26 9.46
C ASP A 18 12.15 19.78 9.32
N ALA A 19 11.19 18.86 9.17
CA ALA A 19 11.48 17.46 8.93
C ALA A 19 12.30 17.23 7.65
N LEU A 20 11.96 17.90 6.56
CA LEU A 20 12.69 17.83 5.29
C LEU A 20 14.10 18.40 5.38
N LYS A 21 14.26 19.48 6.15
CA LYS A 21 15.59 20.05 6.45
C LYS A 21 16.44 19.05 7.24
N MET A 22 15.89 18.46 8.31
CA MET A 22 16.60 17.45 9.10
C MET A 22 17.05 16.26 8.25
N LEU A 23 16.18 15.74 7.36
CA LEU A 23 16.54 14.65 6.45
C LEU A 23 17.72 15.02 5.53
N ARG A 24 17.75 16.24 5.02
CA ARG A 24 18.82 16.73 4.16
C ARG A 24 20.14 16.93 4.93
N ASP A 25 20.06 17.57 6.12
CA ASP A 25 21.24 18.10 6.82
C ASP A 25 21.83 17.08 7.82
N GLU A 26 21.00 16.22 8.40
CA GLU A 26 21.42 15.32 9.48
C GLU A 26 21.39 13.82 9.11
N GLY A 27 20.94 13.48 7.89
CA GLY A 27 20.80 12.08 7.47
C GLY A 27 22.03 11.17 7.73
N PRO A 28 21.85 9.85 7.69
CA PRO A 28 20.60 9.14 7.43
C PRO A 28 19.66 9.10 8.63
N LEU A 29 18.39 9.41 8.41
CA LEU A 29 17.31 9.32 9.39
C LEU A 29 16.23 8.38 8.88
N THR A 30 15.71 7.52 9.74
CA THR A 30 14.58 6.64 9.41
C THR A 30 13.26 7.32 9.78
N PRO A 31 12.38 7.64 8.83
CA PRO A 31 11.08 8.21 9.13
C PRO A 31 10.23 7.26 9.98
N LEU A 32 9.68 7.77 11.08
CA LEU A 32 8.89 7.04 12.05
C LEU A 32 7.47 7.60 12.07
N ALA A 33 6.48 6.77 11.77
CA ALA A 33 5.06 7.12 11.80
C ALA A 33 4.32 6.32 12.89
N GLY A 34 3.42 5.40 12.51
CA GLY A 34 2.63 4.58 13.44
C GLY A 34 3.40 3.50 14.18
N CYS A 35 4.59 3.15 13.74
CA CYS A 35 5.53 2.17 14.33
C CYS A 35 5.07 0.70 14.30
N THR A 36 3.96 0.35 13.68
CA THR A 36 3.41 -1.00 13.72
C THR A 36 4.34 -2.07 13.12
N ASP A 37 5.14 -1.72 12.09
CA ASP A 37 6.18 -2.59 11.54
C ASP A 37 7.54 -2.42 12.23
N LEU A 38 7.92 -1.20 12.60
CA LEU A 38 9.18 -0.92 13.31
C LEU A 38 9.26 -1.67 14.64
N TYR A 39 8.15 -1.73 15.40
CA TYR A 39 8.11 -2.48 16.66
C TYR A 39 8.28 -3.98 16.46
N VAL A 40 7.78 -4.53 15.36
CA VAL A 40 8.02 -5.94 15.01
C VAL A 40 9.53 -6.18 14.82
N SER A 41 10.18 -5.34 14.00
CA SER A 41 11.63 -5.44 13.76
C SER A 41 12.44 -5.21 15.04
N LEU A 42 12.01 -4.30 15.92
CA LEU A 42 12.64 -4.05 17.20
C LEU A 42 12.56 -5.29 18.12
N ASN A 43 11.37 -5.89 18.24
CA ASN A 43 11.14 -7.04 19.11
C ASN A 43 11.91 -8.29 18.62
N PHE A 44 12.02 -8.48 17.30
CA PHE A 44 12.84 -9.56 16.73
C PHE A 44 14.34 -9.25 16.70
N GLY A 45 14.79 -8.09 17.15
CA GLY A 45 16.19 -7.69 17.14
C GLY A 45 16.77 -7.48 15.74
N THR A 46 15.91 -7.31 14.72
CA THR A 46 16.32 -7.13 13.32
C THR A 46 16.40 -5.66 12.90
N LEU A 47 15.98 -4.73 13.76
CA LEU A 47 16.02 -3.28 13.49
C LEU A 47 17.46 -2.78 13.62
N LYS A 48 18.07 -2.42 12.50
CA LYS A 48 19.48 -1.94 12.41
C LYS A 48 19.61 -0.44 12.64
N GLU A 49 18.56 0.30 12.34
CA GLU A 49 18.51 1.76 12.41
C GLU A 49 18.60 2.24 13.87
N SER A 50 19.35 3.31 14.07
CA SER A 50 19.55 3.92 15.39
C SER A 50 19.05 5.37 15.49
N ARG A 51 18.83 6.06 14.35
CA ARG A 51 18.38 7.45 14.30
C ARG A 51 17.05 7.55 13.59
N PHE A 52 16.06 8.12 14.24
CA PHE A 52 14.69 8.19 13.76
C PHE A 52 14.19 9.64 13.67
N LEU A 53 13.37 9.93 12.66
CA LEU A 53 12.65 11.18 12.49
C LEU A 53 11.17 10.97 12.80
N ASN A 54 10.67 11.58 13.88
CA ASN A 54 9.30 11.42 14.32
C ASN A 54 8.33 12.25 13.46
N LEU A 55 7.60 11.60 12.58
CA LEU A 55 6.59 12.26 11.76
C LEU A 55 5.22 12.33 12.44
N TRP A 56 5.01 11.58 13.53
CA TRP A 56 3.69 11.35 14.12
C TRP A 56 2.93 12.63 14.46
N ARG A 57 3.64 13.69 14.86
CA ARG A 57 3.06 14.98 15.26
C ARG A 57 2.76 15.92 14.09
N LEU A 58 3.15 15.60 12.87
CA LEU A 58 2.99 16.45 11.69
C LEU A 58 1.55 16.40 11.16
N ALA A 59 0.68 17.25 11.72
CA ALA A 59 -0.75 17.31 11.35
C ALA A 59 -0.96 17.57 9.85
N ALA A 60 -0.06 18.30 9.19
CA ALA A 60 -0.10 18.58 7.75
C ALA A 60 -0.11 17.30 6.88
N LEU A 61 0.35 16.16 7.40
CA LEU A 61 0.40 14.89 6.69
C LEU A 61 -0.83 13.98 6.94
N ARG A 62 -1.88 14.46 7.66
CA ARG A 62 -3.03 13.62 8.07
C ARG A 62 -4.31 13.84 7.26
N GLY A 63 -4.40 14.92 6.51
CA GLY A 63 -5.65 15.31 5.87
C GLY A 63 -6.17 14.31 4.84
N ILE A 64 -7.51 14.14 4.78
CA ILE A 64 -8.22 13.47 3.70
C ILE A 64 -9.18 14.48 3.10
N GLY A 65 -9.02 14.82 1.82
CA GLY A 65 -9.79 15.86 1.18
C GLY A 65 -9.97 15.64 -0.32
N VAL A 66 -10.72 16.51 -0.96
CA VAL A 66 -10.92 16.50 -2.41
C VAL A 66 -10.52 17.87 -2.96
N ARG A 67 -9.62 17.87 -3.94
CA ARG A 67 -9.22 19.08 -4.65
C ARG A 67 -9.27 18.83 -6.16
N ARG A 68 -9.96 19.70 -6.90
CA ARG A 68 -10.11 19.55 -8.37
C ARG A 68 -10.54 18.12 -8.78
N ASN A 69 -11.53 17.58 -8.06
CA ASN A 69 -12.07 16.22 -8.24
C ASN A 69 -11.09 15.06 -7.91
N THR A 70 -9.87 15.31 -7.49
CA THR A 70 -8.89 14.32 -7.04
C THR A 70 -9.02 14.11 -5.53
N LEU A 71 -9.14 12.86 -5.08
CA LEU A 71 -9.09 12.51 -3.66
C LEU A 71 -7.63 12.54 -3.21
N THR A 72 -7.31 13.38 -2.23
CA THR A 72 -5.98 13.46 -1.62
C THR A 72 -6.01 12.86 -0.23
N ILE A 73 -5.07 11.95 0.05
CA ILE A 73 -4.93 11.27 1.34
C ILE A 73 -3.52 11.54 1.85
N GLY A 74 -3.38 12.21 2.99
CA GLY A 74 -2.10 12.46 3.64
C GLY A 74 -1.43 11.17 4.11
N ALA A 75 -0.11 11.12 4.04
CA ALA A 75 0.66 9.89 4.35
C ALA A 75 0.49 9.40 5.79
N LEU A 76 0.18 10.27 6.74
CA LEU A 76 -0.09 9.91 8.14
C LEU A 76 -1.57 9.59 8.43
N ALA A 77 -2.45 9.57 7.43
CA ALA A 77 -3.79 9.05 7.62
C ALA A 77 -3.69 7.59 8.08
N THR A 78 -4.29 7.29 9.23
CA THR A 78 -4.30 5.95 9.80
C THR A 78 -5.30 5.05 9.07
N HIS A 79 -5.17 3.74 9.22
CA HIS A 79 -6.18 2.83 8.66
C HIS A 79 -7.56 3.10 9.26
N THR A 80 -7.64 3.47 10.53
CA THR A 80 -8.90 3.91 11.17
C THR A 80 -9.46 5.18 10.51
N ASP A 81 -8.62 6.16 10.16
CA ASP A 81 -9.07 7.35 9.45
C ASP A 81 -9.63 7.00 8.07
N LEU A 82 -8.97 6.09 7.34
CA LEU A 82 -9.46 5.60 6.03
C LEU A 82 -10.82 4.90 6.16
N ILE A 83 -10.99 4.03 7.16
CA ILE A 83 -12.24 3.29 7.41
C ILE A 83 -13.39 4.25 7.76
N ARG A 84 -13.12 5.28 8.55
CA ARG A 84 -14.13 6.23 9.05
C ARG A 84 -14.44 7.35 8.06
N SER A 85 -13.54 7.66 7.13
CA SER A 85 -13.71 8.78 6.20
C SER A 85 -14.90 8.60 5.26
N PRO A 86 -15.90 9.50 5.26
CA PRO A 86 -17.00 9.49 4.28
C PRO A 86 -16.48 9.66 2.84
N LEU A 87 -15.41 10.44 2.64
CA LEU A 87 -14.82 10.65 1.33
C LEU A 87 -14.19 9.37 0.78
N VAL A 88 -13.45 8.62 1.60
CA VAL A 88 -12.87 7.33 1.19
C VAL A 88 -13.99 6.33 0.92
N ARG A 89 -14.98 6.21 1.80
CA ARG A 89 -16.11 5.28 1.59
C ARG A 89 -16.90 5.58 0.32
N LYS A 90 -17.03 6.85 -0.07
CA LYS A 90 -17.74 7.26 -1.28
C LYS A 90 -16.92 7.13 -2.55
N ARG A 91 -15.62 7.52 -2.53
CA ARG A 91 -14.80 7.63 -3.73
C ARG A 91 -13.86 6.44 -3.96
N LEU A 92 -13.44 5.78 -2.89
CA LEU A 92 -12.49 4.67 -2.92
C LEU A 92 -12.90 3.57 -1.91
N PRO A 93 -14.13 3.01 -2.01
CA PRO A 93 -14.64 2.02 -1.05
C PRO A 93 -13.75 0.79 -0.91
N MET A 94 -13.04 0.37 -1.98
CA MET A 94 -12.08 -0.73 -1.92
C MET A 94 -10.92 -0.43 -0.96
N LEU A 95 -10.52 0.86 -0.75
CA LEU A 95 -9.49 1.21 0.23
C LEU A 95 -10.01 1.08 1.66
N ALA A 96 -11.24 1.48 1.92
CA ALA A 96 -11.86 1.29 3.22
C ALA A 96 -12.01 -0.21 3.55
N ALA A 97 -12.32 -1.05 2.55
CA ALA A 97 -12.38 -2.50 2.69
C ALA A 97 -10.98 -3.08 3.03
N ALA A 98 -9.95 -2.70 2.26
CA ALA A 98 -8.57 -3.13 2.50
C ALA A 98 -8.06 -2.72 3.89
N ALA A 99 -8.34 -1.49 4.31
CA ALA A 99 -7.91 -0.99 5.62
C ALA A 99 -8.51 -1.80 6.79
N ARG A 100 -9.73 -2.36 6.65
CA ARG A 100 -10.35 -3.23 7.67
C ARG A 100 -9.65 -4.58 7.83
N GLU A 101 -8.96 -5.06 6.79
CA GLU A 101 -8.24 -6.33 6.80
C GLU A 101 -6.84 -6.23 7.42
N ILE A 102 -6.35 -5.01 7.69
CA ILE A 102 -5.01 -4.78 8.23
C ILE A 102 -5.02 -4.93 9.75
N GLY A 103 -4.38 -5.98 10.25
CA GLY A 103 -4.18 -6.19 11.69
C GLY A 103 -5.47 -6.10 12.51
N GLY A 104 -5.31 -5.82 13.81
CA GLY A 104 -6.40 -5.50 14.72
C GLY A 104 -6.63 -4.00 14.84
N VAL A 105 -7.65 -3.61 15.62
CA VAL A 105 -8.03 -2.20 15.85
C VAL A 105 -6.85 -1.36 16.36
N GLN A 106 -6.01 -1.91 17.23
CA GLN A 106 -4.82 -1.23 17.75
C GLN A 106 -3.84 -0.89 16.62
N SER A 107 -3.59 -1.85 15.72
CA SER A 107 -2.75 -1.62 14.54
C SER A 107 -3.37 -0.62 13.57
N GLN A 108 -4.70 -0.67 13.37
CA GLN A 108 -5.43 0.27 12.52
C GLN A 108 -5.38 1.70 13.05
N ASN A 109 -5.41 1.89 14.38
CA ASN A 109 -5.32 3.20 15.01
C ASN A 109 -3.93 3.85 14.91
N ARG A 110 -2.90 3.06 14.63
CA ARG A 110 -1.51 3.52 14.56
C ARG A 110 -0.91 3.41 13.17
N GLY A 111 -1.12 2.29 12.49
CA GLY A 111 -0.63 2.06 11.13
C GLY A 111 -1.17 3.11 10.16
N THR A 112 -0.28 3.68 9.34
CA THR A 112 -0.60 4.74 8.38
C THR A 112 -0.47 4.24 6.96
N ILE A 113 -1.22 4.85 6.03
CA ILE A 113 -1.13 4.51 4.60
C ILE A 113 0.28 4.75 4.06
N GLY A 114 0.94 5.86 4.45
CA GLY A 114 2.31 6.14 4.06
C GLY A 114 3.30 5.12 4.61
N GLY A 115 3.14 4.69 5.87
CA GLY A 115 3.95 3.63 6.47
C GLY A 115 3.76 2.29 5.77
N ASN A 116 2.53 1.91 5.42
CA ASN A 116 2.22 0.68 4.69
C ASN A 116 2.87 0.67 3.29
N VAL A 117 2.80 1.79 2.56
CA VAL A 117 3.45 1.95 1.25
C VAL A 117 4.98 1.96 1.38
N ALA A 118 5.55 2.70 2.35
CA ALA A 118 6.99 2.76 2.57
C ALA A 118 7.60 1.43 3.01
N ASN A 119 6.86 0.60 3.74
CA ASN A 119 7.28 -0.75 4.14
C ASN A 119 7.47 -1.69 2.93
N ALA A 120 6.83 -1.38 1.80
CA ALA A 120 7.00 -2.06 0.51
C ALA A 120 6.85 -3.59 0.59
N SER A 121 5.99 -4.09 1.48
CA SER A 121 5.70 -5.52 1.57
C SER A 121 4.83 -5.96 0.39
N PRO A 122 5.18 -7.03 -0.35
CA PRO A 122 4.32 -7.56 -1.42
C PRO A 122 2.94 -8.02 -0.91
N ALA A 123 2.82 -8.26 0.39
CA ALA A 123 1.57 -8.66 1.06
C ALA A 123 0.82 -7.48 1.69
N GLY A 124 1.17 -6.23 1.36
CA GLY A 124 0.49 -5.03 1.86
C GLY A 124 -0.90 -4.88 1.25
N ASP A 125 -1.94 -4.92 2.07
CA ASP A 125 -3.33 -5.03 1.61
C ASP A 125 -3.83 -3.77 0.87
N THR A 126 -3.31 -2.57 1.19
CA THR A 126 -3.69 -1.33 0.47
C THR A 126 -2.98 -1.16 -0.87
N LEU A 127 -1.88 -1.88 -1.13
CA LEU A 127 -1.04 -1.66 -2.29
C LEU A 127 -1.76 -2.01 -3.61
N PRO A 128 -2.47 -3.15 -3.74
CA PRO A 128 -3.24 -3.43 -4.96
C PRO A 128 -4.35 -2.40 -5.19
N VAL A 129 -4.93 -1.87 -4.10
CA VAL A 129 -5.96 -0.83 -4.21
C VAL A 129 -5.38 0.44 -4.83
N LEU A 130 -4.23 0.91 -4.35
CA LEU A 130 -3.57 2.11 -4.88
C LEU A 130 -3.13 1.91 -6.34
N ALA A 131 -2.64 0.70 -6.69
CA ALA A 131 -2.28 0.35 -8.05
C ALA A 131 -3.51 0.35 -8.99
N ALA A 132 -4.63 -0.30 -8.60
CA ALA A 132 -5.86 -0.34 -9.39
C ALA A 132 -6.58 1.02 -9.46
N ALA A 133 -6.33 1.90 -8.49
CA ALA A 133 -6.87 3.26 -8.45
C ALA A 133 -6.07 4.28 -9.29
N ASP A 134 -4.99 3.88 -9.96
CA ASP A 134 -4.03 4.76 -10.63
C ASP A 134 -3.55 5.89 -9.71
N ALA A 135 -3.30 5.55 -8.44
CA ALA A 135 -2.86 6.52 -7.45
C ALA A 135 -1.49 7.10 -7.82
N ILE A 136 -1.27 8.35 -7.45
CA ILE A 136 0.03 9.03 -7.52
C ILE A 136 0.61 9.11 -6.12
N VAL A 137 1.85 8.68 -5.93
CA VAL A 137 2.62 8.90 -4.72
C VAL A 137 3.26 10.28 -4.80
N VAL A 138 2.99 11.14 -3.82
CA VAL A 138 3.61 12.46 -3.72
C VAL A 138 4.78 12.37 -2.77
N LEU A 139 5.98 12.52 -3.32
CA LEU A 139 7.25 12.60 -2.60
C LEU A 139 7.65 14.06 -2.44
N GLN A 140 8.22 14.41 -1.30
CA GLN A 140 8.72 15.75 -1.04
C GLN A 140 10.07 15.72 -0.33
N SER A 141 11.00 16.54 -0.81
CA SER A 141 12.27 16.86 -0.17
C SER A 141 12.38 18.37 0.09
N ALA A 142 13.48 18.82 0.69
CA ALA A 142 13.78 20.23 0.82
C ALA A 142 13.95 20.94 -0.55
N ALA A 143 14.33 20.19 -1.60
CA ALA A 143 14.52 20.71 -2.96
C ALA A 143 13.22 20.84 -3.75
N GLY A 144 12.15 20.08 -3.39
CA GLY A 144 10.88 20.14 -4.12
C GLY A 144 10.00 18.91 -3.97
N THR A 145 9.04 18.82 -4.87
CA THR A 145 8.01 17.75 -4.87
C THR A 145 8.09 16.95 -6.16
N ARG A 146 8.07 15.61 -6.03
CA ARG A 146 7.93 14.68 -7.16
C ARG A 146 6.60 13.92 -7.06
N ARG A 147 5.99 13.67 -8.21
CA ARG A 147 4.77 12.86 -8.35
C ARG A 147 5.08 11.62 -9.14
N ILE A 148 4.93 10.46 -8.53
CA ILE A 148 5.28 9.16 -9.12
C ILE A 148 4.00 8.34 -9.26
N PRO A 149 3.65 7.82 -10.43
CA PRO A 149 2.60 6.81 -10.56
C PRO A 149 2.87 5.65 -9.60
N PHE A 150 1.85 5.20 -8.87
CA PHE A 150 2.02 4.14 -7.88
C PHE A 150 2.63 2.87 -8.49
N THR A 151 2.26 2.56 -9.74
CA THR A 151 2.79 1.41 -10.50
C THR A 151 4.28 1.50 -10.84
N ALA A 152 4.87 2.71 -10.76
CA ALA A 152 6.31 2.95 -10.96
C ALA A 152 7.06 3.22 -9.63
N PHE A 153 6.38 3.07 -8.48
CA PHE A 153 6.98 3.40 -7.19
C PHE A 153 7.92 2.32 -6.66
N TYR A 154 7.62 1.04 -6.92
CA TYR A 154 8.44 -0.09 -6.47
C TYR A 154 9.41 -0.53 -7.57
N THR A 155 10.68 -0.77 -7.18
CA THR A 155 11.75 -1.23 -8.08
C THR A 155 12.15 -2.68 -7.83
N GLY A 156 11.65 -3.29 -6.74
CA GLY A 156 11.92 -4.66 -6.34
C GLY A 156 11.42 -4.95 -4.93
N TYR A 157 11.76 -6.14 -4.43
CA TYR A 157 11.34 -6.56 -3.08
C TYR A 157 11.83 -5.57 -2.02
N ARG A 158 10.89 -4.90 -1.35
CA ARG A 158 11.15 -3.84 -0.35
C ARG A 158 12.01 -2.69 -0.85
N GLN A 159 11.97 -2.41 -2.14
CA GLN A 159 12.73 -1.33 -2.77
C GLN A 159 11.78 -0.34 -3.45
N THR A 160 12.11 0.94 -3.37
CA THR A 160 11.29 2.03 -3.94
C THR A 160 12.17 3.07 -4.61
N VAL A 161 11.57 3.92 -5.45
CA VAL A 161 12.23 5.08 -6.08
C VAL A 161 12.38 6.29 -5.14
N ARG A 162 11.95 6.19 -3.87
CA ARG A 162 12.10 7.24 -2.87
C ARG A 162 13.57 7.47 -2.56
N GLN A 163 14.02 8.70 -2.61
CA GLN A 163 15.36 9.10 -2.20
C GLN A 163 15.47 9.21 -0.67
N ALA A 164 16.70 9.20 -0.16
CA ALA A 164 16.96 9.20 1.28
C ALA A 164 16.42 10.46 2.00
N ASP A 165 16.46 11.60 1.30
CA ASP A 165 16.00 12.91 1.79
C ASP A 165 14.53 13.22 1.47
N GLU A 166 13.78 12.25 0.90
CA GLU A 166 12.36 12.40 0.57
C GLU A 166 11.45 11.76 1.62
N LEU A 167 10.28 12.36 1.82
CA LEU A 167 9.14 11.78 2.52
C LEU A 167 7.99 11.52 1.56
N ILE A 168 7.26 10.42 1.77
CA ILE A 168 5.90 10.28 1.21
C ILE A 168 5.01 11.25 2.00
N VAL A 169 4.43 12.23 1.32
CA VAL A 169 3.58 13.25 1.97
C VAL A 169 2.10 13.05 1.73
N ALA A 170 1.72 12.50 0.57
CA ALA A 170 0.34 12.24 0.23
C ALA A 170 0.20 11.20 -0.89
N PHE A 171 -1.04 10.76 -1.09
CA PHE A 171 -1.52 10.01 -2.26
C PHE A 171 -2.60 10.81 -2.95
N GLU A 172 -2.49 10.98 -4.26
CA GLU A 172 -3.50 11.62 -5.10
C GLU A 172 -4.20 10.55 -5.93
N ILE A 173 -5.52 10.42 -5.80
CA ILE A 173 -6.32 9.42 -6.48
C ILE A 173 -7.28 10.11 -7.45
N PRO A 174 -7.16 9.87 -8.76
CA PRO A 174 -8.06 10.43 -9.75
C PRO A 174 -9.50 9.90 -9.57
N PRO A 175 -10.49 10.53 -10.21
CA PRO A 175 -11.85 10.00 -10.26
C PRO A 175 -11.86 8.60 -10.85
N ILE A 176 -12.59 7.69 -10.20
CA ILE A 176 -12.72 6.30 -10.63
C ILE A 176 -14.13 6.10 -11.20
N SER A 177 -14.19 5.62 -12.44
CA SER A 177 -15.42 5.17 -13.09
C SER A 177 -15.42 3.64 -13.17
N GLY A 178 -16.47 3.02 -12.62
CA GLY A 178 -16.64 1.57 -12.58
C GLY A 178 -16.86 1.03 -11.16
N ARG A 179 -17.25 -0.24 -11.11
CA ARG A 179 -17.47 -0.95 -9.86
C ARG A 179 -16.12 -1.33 -9.24
N GLN A 180 -15.87 -0.86 -8.03
CA GLN A 180 -14.66 -1.13 -7.28
C GLN A 180 -14.83 -2.42 -6.46
N TRP A 181 -13.81 -3.25 -6.45
CA TRP A 181 -13.82 -4.54 -5.78
C TRP A 181 -12.48 -4.81 -5.09
N PHE A 182 -12.55 -5.45 -3.92
CA PHE A 182 -11.37 -5.85 -3.13
C PHE A 182 -11.64 -7.18 -2.44
N ARG A 183 -10.67 -8.09 -2.48
CA ARG A 183 -10.67 -9.32 -1.69
C ARG A 183 -9.26 -9.72 -1.29
N LYS A 184 -9.17 -10.25 -0.08
CA LYS A 184 -7.98 -10.84 0.51
C LYS A 184 -8.25 -12.29 0.89
N VAL A 185 -7.30 -13.16 0.63
CA VAL A 185 -7.29 -14.54 1.12
C VAL A 185 -6.07 -14.71 2.01
N GLY A 186 -6.30 -15.02 3.27
CA GLY A 186 -5.31 -15.28 4.30
C GLY A 186 -5.48 -16.67 4.89
N THR A 187 -4.79 -16.97 6.00
CA THR A 187 -4.91 -18.21 6.76
C THR A 187 -6.15 -18.25 7.66
N ARG A 188 -6.77 -17.10 7.92
CA ARG A 188 -7.96 -16.91 8.76
C ARG A 188 -8.69 -15.64 8.34
N ALA A 189 -9.90 -15.45 8.84
CA ALA A 189 -10.78 -14.34 8.45
C ALA A 189 -10.27 -12.95 8.84
N ALA A 190 -9.43 -12.84 9.86
CA ALA A 190 -8.89 -11.55 10.32
C ALA A 190 -7.43 -11.68 10.77
N GLN A 191 -6.71 -10.55 10.80
CA GLN A 191 -5.33 -10.44 11.30
C GLN A 191 -4.37 -11.47 10.67
N ALA A 192 -4.53 -11.74 9.39
CA ALA A 192 -3.69 -12.66 8.63
C ALA A 192 -2.86 -11.89 7.60
N ILE A 193 -1.65 -12.38 7.32
CA ILE A 193 -0.89 -11.95 6.15
C ILE A 193 -1.56 -12.55 4.92
N SER A 194 -1.72 -11.76 3.86
CA SER A 194 -2.34 -12.22 2.62
C SER A 194 -1.51 -13.31 1.93
N LYS A 195 -2.18 -14.38 1.50
CA LYS A 195 -1.68 -15.36 0.54
C LYS A 195 -1.87 -14.86 -0.89
N VAL A 196 -3.01 -14.23 -1.14
CA VAL A 196 -3.36 -13.50 -2.35
C VAL A 196 -4.25 -12.33 -1.95
N VAL A 197 -4.02 -11.18 -2.53
CA VAL A 197 -4.87 -9.98 -2.38
C VAL A 197 -5.08 -9.35 -3.74
N ILE A 198 -6.32 -9.08 -4.12
CA ILE A 198 -6.70 -8.47 -5.40
C ILE A 198 -7.55 -7.23 -5.15
N ALA A 199 -7.29 -6.19 -5.92
CA ALA A 199 -8.17 -5.04 -6.06
C ALA A 199 -8.41 -4.75 -7.54
N GLY A 200 -9.64 -4.36 -7.88
CA GLY A 200 -9.97 -4.07 -9.26
C GLY A 200 -11.08 -3.05 -9.42
N VAL A 201 -11.11 -2.45 -10.59
CA VAL A 201 -12.17 -1.57 -11.09
C VAL A 201 -12.76 -2.23 -12.34
N VAL A 202 -14.02 -2.63 -12.27
CA VAL A 202 -14.74 -3.25 -13.39
C VAL A 202 -15.56 -2.17 -14.09
N GLY A 203 -15.35 -2.00 -15.38
CA GLY A 203 -16.01 -0.98 -16.21
C GLY A 203 -15.46 -0.95 -17.61
N LYS A 204 -15.70 0.14 -18.34
CA LYS A 204 -15.20 0.29 -19.74
C LYS A 204 -13.67 0.23 -19.85
N GLN A 205 -12.97 0.66 -18.82
CA GLN A 205 -11.51 0.58 -18.70
C GLN A 205 -11.20 -0.19 -17.41
N PRO A 206 -11.19 -1.54 -17.48
CA PRO A 206 -10.93 -2.36 -16.31
C PRO A 206 -9.49 -2.14 -15.81
N ARG A 207 -9.32 -2.18 -14.49
CA ARG A 207 -8.02 -2.10 -13.84
C ARG A 207 -7.95 -3.18 -12.78
N LEU A 208 -6.86 -3.92 -12.77
CA LEU A 208 -6.68 -5.05 -11.88
C LEU A 208 -5.26 -5.07 -11.32
N ALA A 209 -5.14 -5.13 -10.02
CA ALA A 209 -3.85 -5.28 -9.37
C ALA A 209 -3.88 -6.39 -8.33
N ILE A 210 -2.75 -7.06 -8.18
CA ILE A 210 -2.62 -8.22 -7.31
C ILE A 210 -1.34 -8.10 -6.46
N GLY A 211 -1.43 -8.56 -5.22
CA GLY A 211 -0.30 -8.68 -4.31
C GLY A 211 -0.10 -10.11 -3.82
N SER A 212 1.05 -10.35 -3.20
CA SER A 212 1.49 -11.66 -2.66
C SER A 212 1.79 -12.73 -3.71
N VAL A 213 1.92 -12.38 -4.98
CA VAL A 213 2.20 -13.30 -6.09
C VAL A 213 3.46 -12.94 -6.87
N GLU A 214 4.06 -11.81 -6.53
CA GLU A 214 5.28 -11.25 -7.11
C GLU A 214 6.12 -10.57 -6.02
N PRO A 215 7.40 -10.23 -6.27
CA PRO A 215 8.21 -9.47 -5.32
C PRO A 215 7.62 -8.11 -4.92
N THR A 216 6.74 -7.54 -5.76
CA THR A 216 6.00 -6.32 -5.50
C THR A 216 4.52 -6.52 -5.86
N VAL A 217 3.68 -5.55 -5.53
CA VAL A 217 2.34 -5.48 -6.12
C VAL A 217 2.45 -5.13 -7.60
N ILE A 218 1.65 -5.79 -8.43
CA ILE A 218 1.64 -5.57 -9.89
C ILE A 218 0.24 -5.28 -10.42
N ARG A 219 0.16 -4.52 -11.54
CA ARG A 219 -1.00 -4.44 -12.41
C ARG A 219 -0.96 -5.63 -13.37
N LEU A 220 -2.12 -6.01 -13.89
CA LEU A 220 -2.29 -7.16 -14.80
C LEU A 220 -2.81 -6.69 -16.16
N PRO A 221 -1.99 -6.00 -16.97
CA PRO A 221 -2.43 -5.34 -18.20
C PRO A 221 -3.00 -6.29 -19.26
N LYS A 222 -2.47 -7.50 -19.40
CA LYS A 222 -3.02 -8.49 -20.35
C LYS A 222 -4.39 -9.00 -19.89
N THR A 223 -4.55 -9.24 -18.59
CA THR A 223 -5.85 -9.61 -18.00
C THR A 223 -6.85 -8.47 -18.12
N GLU A 224 -6.44 -7.22 -17.89
CA GLU A 224 -7.28 -6.03 -18.09
C GLU A 224 -7.76 -5.92 -19.53
N GLU A 225 -6.87 -6.14 -20.50
CA GLU A 225 -7.20 -6.15 -21.92
C GLU A 225 -8.19 -7.27 -22.27
N SER A 226 -8.00 -8.51 -21.74
CA SER A 226 -8.91 -9.62 -21.97
C SER A 226 -10.33 -9.29 -21.46
N ILE A 227 -10.43 -8.70 -20.28
CA ILE A 227 -11.70 -8.25 -19.70
C ILE A 227 -12.33 -7.15 -20.56
N ALA A 228 -11.55 -6.17 -21.01
CA ALA A 228 -12.04 -5.06 -21.84
C ALA A 228 -12.59 -5.54 -23.20
N ARG A 229 -12.03 -6.60 -23.75
CA ARG A 229 -12.49 -7.23 -25.00
C ARG A 229 -13.71 -8.15 -24.81
N GLY A 230 -14.16 -8.36 -23.58
CA GLY A 230 -15.29 -9.22 -23.28
C GLY A 230 -14.99 -10.72 -23.48
N VAL A 231 -13.74 -11.12 -23.36
CA VAL A 231 -13.32 -12.53 -23.40
C VAL A 231 -13.96 -13.27 -22.23
N ASP A 232 -14.25 -14.56 -22.41
CA ASP A 232 -14.89 -15.34 -21.35
C ASP A 232 -14.02 -15.42 -20.08
N VAL A 233 -14.67 -15.75 -18.95
CA VAL A 233 -14.02 -15.75 -17.64
C VAL A 233 -12.89 -16.79 -17.58
N ALA A 234 -13.06 -17.95 -18.18
CA ALA A 234 -12.07 -19.03 -18.14
C ALA A 234 -10.81 -18.64 -18.91
N GLU A 235 -10.96 -17.95 -20.06
CA GLU A 235 -9.81 -17.42 -20.81
C GLU A 235 -9.11 -16.31 -20.03
N SER A 236 -9.87 -15.36 -19.46
CA SER A 236 -9.31 -14.30 -18.61
C SER A 236 -8.55 -14.84 -17.40
N GLN A 237 -9.00 -15.97 -16.83
CA GLN A 237 -8.27 -16.67 -15.75
C GLN A 237 -6.96 -17.29 -16.26
N ARG A 238 -6.93 -17.87 -17.48
CA ARG A 238 -5.69 -18.39 -18.09
C ARG A 238 -4.67 -17.27 -18.31
N VAL A 239 -5.14 -16.13 -18.84
CA VAL A 239 -4.30 -14.94 -19.02
C VAL A 239 -3.73 -14.48 -17.70
N LEU A 240 -4.56 -14.32 -16.64
CA LEU A 240 -4.10 -13.93 -15.32
C LEU A 240 -3.01 -14.87 -14.79
N ILE A 241 -3.22 -16.19 -14.90
CA ILE A 241 -2.24 -17.19 -14.44
C ILE A 241 -0.89 -17.00 -15.15
N SER A 242 -0.91 -16.63 -16.44
CA SER A 242 0.31 -16.39 -17.22
C SER A 242 1.04 -15.08 -16.86
N GLU A 243 0.35 -14.14 -16.21
CA GLU A 243 0.93 -12.85 -15.81
C GLU A 243 1.55 -12.86 -14.42
N ILE A 244 1.36 -13.92 -13.61
CA ILE A 244 1.84 -13.99 -12.23
C ILE A 244 2.87 -15.11 -12.05
N ALA A 245 3.89 -14.85 -11.22
CA ALA A 245 4.95 -15.82 -10.89
C ALA A 245 5.11 -16.00 -9.37
N PRO A 246 4.06 -16.53 -8.69
CA PRO A 246 4.14 -16.76 -7.25
C PRO A 246 5.15 -17.84 -6.89
N ILE A 247 5.76 -17.68 -5.72
CA ILE A 247 6.71 -18.64 -5.14
C ILE A 247 6.04 -19.51 -4.08
N ASP A 248 6.66 -20.65 -3.78
CA ASP A 248 6.37 -21.43 -2.57
C ASP A 248 7.04 -20.74 -1.37
N ASP A 249 6.29 -20.59 -0.29
CA ASP A 249 6.82 -20.10 0.99
C ASP A 249 6.07 -20.75 2.16
N ILE A 250 6.47 -20.43 3.40
CA ILE A 250 5.85 -20.95 4.63
C ILE A 250 4.35 -20.64 4.75
N ARG A 251 3.80 -19.73 3.92
CA ARG A 251 2.39 -19.30 3.96
C ARG A 251 1.54 -20.07 2.97
N SER A 252 2.12 -20.41 1.79
CA SER A 252 1.34 -21.04 0.71
C SER A 252 2.23 -21.53 -0.43
N THR A 253 1.69 -22.48 -1.22
CA THR A 253 2.33 -22.90 -2.48
C THR A 253 1.98 -21.97 -3.63
N ALA A 254 2.83 -21.94 -4.65
CA ALA A 254 2.62 -21.21 -5.90
C ALA A 254 1.32 -21.65 -6.60
N ASP A 255 1.06 -22.94 -6.65
CA ASP A 255 -0.14 -23.49 -7.28
C ASP A 255 -1.44 -23.09 -6.56
N TYR A 256 -1.43 -23.07 -5.23
CA TYR A 256 -2.55 -22.56 -4.46
C TYR A 256 -2.80 -21.09 -4.77
N ARG A 257 -1.74 -20.27 -4.84
CA ARG A 257 -1.86 -18.83 -5.14
C ARG A 257 -2.41 -18.60 -6.54
N ARG A 258 -1.97 -19.34 -7.56
CA ARG A 258 -2.52 -19.27 -8.93
C ARG A 258 -4.00 -19.61 -8.97
N ARG A 259 -4.39 -20.71 -8.32
CA ARG A 259 -5.79 -21.16 -8.25
C ARG A 259 -6.68 -20.14 -7.54
N VAL A 260 -6.21 -19.60 -6.40
CA VAL A 260 -6.95 -18.57 -5.66
C VAL A 260 -7.07 -17.28 -6.46
N ALA A 261 -6.00 -16.82 -7.12
CA ALA A 261 -6.03 -15.63 -7.96
C ALA A 261 -7.06 -15.75 -9.09
N ALA A 262 -7.09 -16.91 -9.79
CA ALA A 262 -8.08 -17.20 -10.82
C ALA A 262 -9.52 -17.20 -10.29
N ASN A 263 -9.76 -17.82 -9.13
CA ASN A 263 -11.08 -17.84 -8.50
C ASN A 263 -11.54 -16.45 -8.06
N LEU A 264 -10.62 -15.61 -7.54
CA LEU A 264 -10.92 -14.23 -7.16
C LEU A 264 -11.26 -13.37 -8.37
N LEU A 265 -10.58 -13.58 -9.51
CA LEU A 265 -10.94 -12.90 -10.77
C LEU A 265 -12.36 -13.25 -11.20
N ALA A 266 -12.74 -14.55 -11.19
CA ALA A 266 -14.09 -14.97 -11.55
C ALA A 266 -15.14 -14.30 -10.66
N ARG A 267 -14.92 -14.27 -9.33
CA ARG A 267 -15.82 -13.60 -8.38
C ARG A 267 -15.89 -12.08 -8.60
N MET A 268 -14.77 -11.46 -8.93
CA MET A 268 -14.78 -10.04 -9.26
C MET A 268 -15.64 -9.75 -10.49
N LEU A 269 -15.59 -10.61 -11.51
CA LEU A 269 -16.35 -10.43 -12.75
C LEU A 269 -17.84 -10.74 -12.56
N SER A 270 -18.20 -11.77 -11.77
CA SER A 270 -19.61 -12.11 -11.45
C SER A 270 -20.29 -11.07 -10.56
N GLY A 271 -19.54 -10.33 -9.79
CA GLY A 271 -20.10 -9.33 -8.87
C GLY A 271 -20.27 -9.83 -7.42
N ASP A 272 -19.75 -11.02 -7.10
CA ASP A 272 -19.86 -11.67 -5.77
C ASP A 272 -18.83 -11.18 -4.73
#